data_7f4273e214dd68d68c0361d995e37d47
#
_entry.id   7f4273e214dd68d68c0361d995e37d47
#
_cell.length_a   1.000
_cell.length_b   1.000
_cell.length_c   1.000
_cell.angle_alpha   90.00
_cell.angle_beta   90.00
_cell.angle_gamma   90.00
#
_symmetry.space_group_name_H-M   'P 1'
#
loop_
_entity.id
_entity.type
_entity.pdbx_description
1 polymer ?
#
loop_
_entity_poly.entity_id
_entity_poly.type
_entity_poly.pdbx_seq_one_letter_code
_entity_poly.pdbx_strand_id
1 'polypeptide(L)'
;TAVPGKRIFTEREDAMQSAVKMGYTTITRNHPDYLKLRVLMTLFGGYFGSRLMSNIREEKGYTYGISAGIMFYPDSGLLAISTETDNEYVEPLIQEVYHEIDLLHQEPVSAEELTIVRNYMLGEMCRSYESPFSLSDAWIFIATSGLDDDYFSRSLLAVNEVTPMEIQDLAQRYLCKETLKEVIAGKKLS
;
A
#
# COMPACT_ATOMS: atom_id res chain seq x y z
N THR A 1 -20.78 -6.91 2.82
CA THR A 1 -21.12 -7.18 4.23
C THR A 1 -19.82 -7.15 5.02
N ALA A 2 -19.70 -6.23 5.98
CA ALA A 2 -18.50 -6.16 6.82
C ALA A 2 -18.34 -7.48 7.60
N VAL A 3 -17.15 -8.06 7.56
CA VAL A 3 -16.82 -9.26 8.32
C VAL A 3 -16.68 -8.88 9.79
N PRO A 4 -17.40 -9.51 10.71
CA PRO A 4 -17.24 -9.23 12.13
C PRO A 4 -15.88 -9.76 12.63
N GLY A 5 -15.26 -9.01 13.54
CA GLY A 5 -13.97 -9.35 14.12
C GLY A 5 -12.78 -8.71 13.38
N LYS A 6 -11.62 -8.71 14.05
CA LYS A 6 -10.37 -8.17 13.51
C LYS A 6 -9.65 -9.21 12.66
N ARG A 7 -9.66 -10.46 13.07
CA ARG A 7 -8.91 -11.56 12.46
C ARG A 7 -9.80 -12.72 12.05
N ILE A 8 -9.53 -13.26 10.86
CA ILE A 8 -10.06 -14.53 10.36
C ILE A 8 -8.88 -15.42 10.04
N PHE A 9 -8.88 -16.62 10.58
CA PHE A 9 -7.91 -17.65 10.25
C PHE A 9 -8.62 -18.85 9.60
N THR A 10 -8.19 -19.20 8.40
CA THR A 10 -8.65 -20.40 7.69
C THR A 10 -7.54 -21.43 7.71
N GLU A 11 -7.75 -22.52 8.44
CA GLU A 11 -6.77 -23.58 8.56
C GLU A 11 -6.63 -24.39 7.27
N ARG A 12 -5.38 -24.67 6.92
CA ARG A 12 -4.97 -25.56 5.83
C ARG A 12 -3.82 -26.42 6.37
N GLU A 13 -4.15 -27.63 6.80
CA GLU A 13 -3.20 -28.55 7.46
C GLU A 13 -1.97 -28.90 6.60
N ASP A 14 -2.15 -28.93 5.27
CA ASP A 14 -1.15 -29.25 4.25
C ASP A 14 -0.37 -28.03 3.75
N ALA A 15 -0.69 -26.83 4.22
CA ALA A 15 -0.04 -25.61 3.75
C ALA A 15 1.42 -25.53 4.24
N MET A 16 2.34 -25.38 3.31
CA MET A 16 3.75 -25.12 3.60
C MET A 16 3.98 -23.68 4.05
N GLN A 17 3.19 -22.75 3.50
CA GLN A 17 3.22 -21.33 3.81
C GLN A 17 1.82 -20.80 4.11
N SER A 18 1.76 -19.68 4.80
CA SER A 18 0.52 -18.94 5.05
C SER A 18 0.42 -17.72 4.14
N ALA A 19 -0.75 -17.54 3.53
CA ALA A 19 -1.12 -16.28 2.88
C ALA A 19 -1.71 -15.34 3.93
N VAL A 20 -1.19 -14.11 3.99
CA VAL A 20 -1.65 -13.06 4.90
C VAL A 20 -2.14 -11.87 4.08
N LYS A 21 -3.38 -11.45 4.33
CA LYS A 21 -3.93 -10.22 3.80
C LYS A 21 -4.47 -9.36 4.94
N MET A 22 -4.06 -8.09 4.93
CA MET A 22 -4.57 -7.11 5.88
C MET A 22 -5.17 -5.94 5.09
N GLY A 23 -6.30 -5.41 5.53
CA GLY A 23 -6.91 -4.31 4.79
C GLY A 23 -8.26 -3.88 5.30
N TYR A 24 -8.79 -2.84 4.67
CA TYR A 24 -10.12 -2.30 4.92
C TYR A 24 -10.59 -1.44 3.74
N THR A 25 -11.89 -1.18 3.67
CA THR A 25 -12.46 -0.29 2.65
C THR A 25 -12.09 1.16 2.96
N THR A 26 -11.57 1.88 1.97
CA THR A 26 -11.07 3.24 2.09
C THR A 26 -11.68 4.17 1.04
N ILE A 27 -11.10 5.36 0.88
CA ILE A 27 -11.55 6.41 -0.04
C ILE A 27 -11.57 5.98 -1.51
N THR A 28 -12.38 6.66 -2.29
CA THR A 28 -12.42 6.52 -3.76
C THR A 28 -11.34 7.35 -4.44
N ARG A 29 -11.17 7.15 -5.76
CA ARG A 29 -10.21 7.93 -6.58
C ARG A 29 -10.51 9.42 -6.65
N ASN A 30 -11.77 9.82 -6.46
CA ASN A 30 -12.19 11.21 -6.52
C ASN A 30 -12.00 11.96 -5.19
N HIS A 31 -11.52 11.28 -4.16
CA HIS A 31 -11.25 11.92 -2.87
C HIS A 31 -10.04 12.86 -2.97
N PRO A 32 -10.07 14.06 -2.36
CA PRO A 32 -8.97 15.02 -2.40
C PRO A 32 -7.61 14.46 -1.96
N ASP A 33 -7.59 13.58 -0.97
CA ASP A 33 -6.38 12.97 -0.45
C ASP A 33 -5.79 11.87 -1.34
N TYR A 34 -6.53 11.39 -2.34
CA TYR A 34 -6.17 10.21 -3.12
C TYR A 34 -4.76 10.28 -3.71
N LEU A 35 -4.42 11.38 -4.36
CA LEU A 35 -3.13 11.50 -5.06
C LEU A 35 -1.95 11.51 -4.10
N LYS A 36 -2.06 12.18 -2.96
CA LYS A 36 -1.03 12.18 -1.91
C LYS A 36 -0.99 10.85 -1.15
N LEU A 37 -2.15 10.22 -0.93
CA LEU A 37 -2.22 8.89 -0.33
C LEU A 37 -1.51 7.83 -1.19
N ARG A 38 -1.51 7.96 -2.52
CA ARG A 38 -0.70 7.11 -3.39
C ARG A 38 0.79 7.21 -3.08
N VAL A 39 1.30 8.41 -2.77
CA VAL A 39 2.71 8.59 -2.38
C VAL A 39 3.00 7.85 -1.08
N LEU A 40 2.15 8.02 -0.06
CA LEU A 40 2.27 7.26 1.19
C LEU A 40 2.27 5.75 0.94
N MET A 41 1.32 5.24 0.15
CA MET A 41 1.23 3.79 -0.10
C MET A 41 2.43 3.26 -0.90
N THR A 42 2.99 4.06 -1.81
CA THR A 42 4.24 3.71 -2.50
C THR A 42 5.41 3.61 -1.52
N LEU A 43 5.58 4.60 -0.65
CA LEU A 43 6.59 4.61 0.41
C LEU A 43 6.43 3.42 1.36
N PHE A 44 5.21 3.12 1.77
CA PHE A 44 4.92 2.08 2.75
C PHE A 44 5.17 0.67 2.21
N GLY A 45 4.63 0.33 1.02
CA GLY A 45 4.73 -1.03 0.48
C GLY A 45 4.54 -1.13 -1.04
N GLY A 46 4.62 -0.02 -1.80
CA GLY A 46 4.27 0.01 -3.22
C GLY A 46 5.42 -0.27 -4.18
N TYR A 47 6.66 -0.44 -3.71
CA TYR A 47 7.81 -0.75 -4.55
C TYR A 47 8.88 -1.55 -3.78
N PHE A 48 9.91 -2.02 -4.49
CA PHE A 48 10.93 -2.91 -3.90
C PHE A 48 11.72 -2.27 -2.74
N GLY A 49 12.02 -0.97 -2.78
CA GLY A 49 12.70 -0.23 -1.72
C GLY A 49 11.75 0.37 -0.67
N SER A 50 10.50 -0.06 -0.59
CA SER A 50 9.52 0.42 0.38
C SER A 50 9.83 -0.07 1.79
N ARG A 51 9.26 0.58 2.81
CA ARG A 51 9.49 0.24 4.22
C ARG A 51 9.19 -1.21 4.54
N LEU A 52 8.02 -1.72 4.13
CA LEU A 52 7.67 -3.12 4.37
C LEU A 52 8.63 -4.09 3.70
N MET A 53 9.09 -3.80 2.47
CA MET A 53 10.05 -4.64 1.77
C MET A 53 11.42 -4.62 2.45
N SER A 54 11.92 -3.45 2.82
CA SER A 54 13.22 -3.30 3.47
C SER A 54 13.26 -3.97 4.85
N ASN A 55 12.21 -3.75 5.68
CA ASN A 55 12.16 -4.36 7.01
C ASN A 55 11.88 -5.88 6.92
N ILE A 56 10.72 -6.26 6.33
CA ILE A 56 10.19 -7.61 6.50
C ILE A 56 10.87 -8.62 5.57
N ARG A 57 11.22 -8.20 4.34
CA ARG A 57 11.91 -9.06 3.38
C ARG A 57 13.43 -9.03 3.54
N GLU A 58 14.04 -7.83 3.52
CA GLU A 58 15.50 -7.73 3.44
C GLU A 58 16.16 -7.89 4.81
N GLU A 59 15.66 -7.23 5.86
CA GLU A 59 16.25 -7.27 7.18
C GLU A 59 15.85 -8.53 7.96
N LYS A 60 14.55 -8.87 7.99
CA LYS A 60 14.02 -9.99 8.79
C LYS A 60 14.00 -11.31 8.02
N GLY A 61 13.88 -11.29 6.70
CA GLY A 61 13.81 -12.49 5.87
C GLY A 61 12.52 -13.30 6.05
N TYR A 62 11.44 -12.70 6.54
CA TYR A 62 10.19 -13.41 6.82
C TYR A 62 9.39 -13.78 5.58
N THR A 63 9.63 -13.12 4.46
CA THR A 63 8.90 -13.33 3.20
C THR A 63 9.78 -13.10 1.98
N TYR A 64 9.40 -13.67 0.84
CA TYR A 64 9.97 -13.31 -0.46
C TYR A 64 9.45 -11.98 -1.01
N GLY A 65 8.30 -11.51 -0.53
CA GLY A 65 7.76 -10.23 -0.92
C GLY A 65 6.50 -9.86 -0.15
N ILE A 66 6.38 -8.58 0.13
CA ILE A 66 5.23 -7.97 0.75
C ILE A 66 4.86 -6.71 -0.02
N SER A 67 3.59 -6.47 -0.23
CA SER A 67 3.11 -5.28 -0.93
C SER A 67 1.96 -4.62 -0.20
N ALA A 68 1.89 -3.29 -0.31
CA ALA A 68 0.76 -2.51 0.15
C ALA A 68 0.29 -1.56 -0.95
N GLY A 69 -1.03 -1.41 -1.09
CA GLY A 69 -1.61 -0.53 -2.10
C GLY A 69 -3.10 -0.35 -1.91
N ILE A 70 -3.71 0.41 -2.82
CA ILE A 70 -5.15 0.62 -2.84
C ILE A 70 -5.70 0.13 -4.18
N MET A 71 -6.61 -0.83 -4.11
CA MET A 71 -7.43 -1.23 -5.25
C MET A 71 -8.68 -0.38 -5.28
N PHE A 72 -9.04 0.13 -6.47
CA PHE A 72 -10.20 1.00 -6.62
C PHE A 72 -11.30 0.33 -7.42
N TYR A 73 -12.50 0.50 -6.90
CA TYR A 73 -13.77 0.15 -7.51
C TYR A 73 -14.57 1.45 -7.77
N PRO A 74 -15.63 1.44 -8.55
CA PRO A 74 -16.40 2.67 -8.86
C PRO A 74 -16.80 3.46 -7.61
N ASP A 75 -17.26 2.77 -6.57
CA ASP A 75 -17.85 3.40 -5.38
C ASP A 75 -17.01 3.20 -4.09
N SER A 76 -15.83 2.58 -4.18
CA SER A 76 -15.00 2.29 -3.01
C SER A 76 -13.53 2.08 -3.35
N GLY A 77 -12.66 2.30 -2.37
CA GLY A 77 -11.29 1.82 -2.37
C GLY A 77 -11.12 0.66 -1.39
N LEU A 78 -10.15 -0.21 -1.65
CA LEU A 78 -9.70 -1.24 -0.72
C LEU A 78 -8.20 -1.07 -0.50
N LEU A 79 -7.82 -0.55 0.67
CA LEU A 79 -6.43 -0.60 1.13
C LEU A 79 -6.11 -2.04 1.51
N ALA A 80 -5.06 -2.59 0.92
CA ALA A 80 -4.65 -3.96 1.18
C ALA A 80 -3.13 -4.07 1.30
N ILE A 81 -2.70 -4.86 2.29
CA ILE A 81 -1.35 -5.38 2.46
C ILE A 81 -1.42 -6.87 2.18
N SER A 82 -0.51 -7.39 1.37
CA SER A 82 -0.55 -8.79 0.93
C SER A 82 0.85 -9.39 0.95
N THR A 83 0.96 -10.60 1.50
CA THR A 83 2.20 -11.36 1.54
C THR A 83 1.92 -12.86 1.71
N GLU A 84 2.93 -13.66 1.44
CA GLU A 84 3.02 -15.08 1.79
C GLU A 84 4.28 -15.28 2.65
N THR A 85 4.18 -16.12 3.67
CA THR A 85 5.28 -16.35 4.63
C THR A 85 5.22 -17.77 5.17
N ASP A 86 6.32 -18.28 5.69
CA ASP A 86 6.32 -19.54 6.41
C ASP A 86 5.42 -19.44 7.65
N ASN A 87 4.78 -20.55 8.00
CA ASN A 87 3.74 -20.54 9.03
C ASN A 87 4.21 -19.98 10.37
N GLU A 88 5.49 -20.16 10.70
CA GLU A 88 6.10 -19.66 11.95
C GLU A 88 6.29 -18.14 11.99
N TYR A 89 6.38 -17.49 10.83
CA TYR A 89 6.60 -16.03 10.74
C TYR A 89 5.31 -15.22 10.62
N VAL A 90 4.14 -15.83 10.60
CA VAL A 90 2.86 -15.10 10.44
C VAL A 90 2.69 -14.03 11.52
N GLU A 91 2.84 -14.38 12.79
CA GLU A 91 2.66 -13.41 13.88
C GLU A 91 3.78 -12.37 13.94
N PRO A 92 5.08 -12.75 13.89
CA PRO A 92 6.15 -11.76 13.83
C PRO A 92 6.01 -10.78 12.66
N LEU A 93 5.64 -11.27 11.47
CA LEU A 93 5.44 -10.44 10.28
C LEU A 93 4.32 -9.41 10.49
N ILE A 94 3.18 -9.83 11.03
CA ILE A 94 2.05 -8.91 11.32
C ILE A 94 2.48 -7.85 12.34
N GLN A 95 3.28 -8.20 13.36
CA GLN A 95 3.80 -7.21 14.32
C GLN A 95 4.73 -6.20 13.64
N GLU A 96 5.57 -6.63 12.70
CA GLU A 96 6.43 -5.70 11.94
C GLU A 96 5.62 -4.75 11.04
N VAL A 97 4.54 -5.24 10.43
CA VAL A 97 3.61 -4.36 9.69
C VAL A 97 3.04 -3.27 10.61
N TYR A 98 2.59 -3.63 11.81
CA TYR A 98 2.10 -2.67 12.78
C TYR A 98 3.18 -1.73 13.31
N HIS A 99 4.39 -2.23 13.48
CA HIS A 99 5.54 -1.42 13.88
C HIS A 99 5.85 -0.33 12.85
N GLU A 100 5.88 -0.66 11.55
CA GLU A 100 6.10 0.32 10.49
C GLU A 100 4.98 1.38 10.42
N ILE A 101 3.74 0.99 10.71
CA ILE A 101 2.62 1.95 10.84
C ILE A 101 2.87 2.89 12.03
N ASP A 102 3.31 2.36 13.18
CA ASP A 102 3.61 3.20 14.35
C ASP A 102 4.74 4.20 14.09
N LEU A 103 5.79 3.79 13.39
CA LEU A 103 6.87 4.69 13.00
C LEU A 103 6.38 5.84 12.10
N LEU A 104 5.52 5.54 11.13
CA LEU A 104 4.91 6.55 10.26
C LEU A 104 3.98 7.51 11.01
N HIS A 105 3.37 7.07 12.13
CA HIS A 105 2.55 7.94 12.98
C HIS A 105 3.38 8.84 13.89
N GLN A 106 4.50 8.34 14.40
CA GLN A 106 5.32 9.02 15.41
C GLN A 106 6.22 10.10 14.83
N GLU A 107 6.81 9.83 13.66
CA GLU A 107 7.83 10.70 13.08
C GLU A 107 7.56 10.98 11.59
N PRO A 108 7.76 12.22 11.14
CA PRO A 108 7.77 12.52 9.71
C PRO A 108 8.86 11.73 8.99
N VAL A 109 8.57 11.29 7.78
CA VAL A 109 9.56 10.63 6.92
C VAL A 109 10.73 11.58 6.62
N SER A 110 11.93 11.03 6.41
CA SER A 110 13.07 11.86 6.05
C SER A 110 12.92 12.48 4.65
N ALA A 111 13.54 13.62 4.43
CA ALA A 111 13.56 14.26 3.11
C ALA A 111 14.25 13.38 2.05
N GLU A 112 15.23 12.59 2.47
CA GLU A 112 15.95 11.65 1.60
C GLU A 112 15.04 10.50 1.16
N GLU A 113 14.36 9.85 2.09
CA GLU A 113 13.39 8.77 1.81
C GLU A 113 12.29 9.26 0.86
N LEU A 114 11.71 10.43 1.14
CA LEU A 114 10.67 11.00 0.28
C LEU A 114 11.19 11.34 -1.12
N THR A 115 12.46 11.76 -1.24
CA THR A 115 13.10 12.03 -2.54
C THR A 115 13.26 10.73 -3.35
N ILE A 116 13.64 9.63 -2.72
CA ILE A 116 13.74 8.32 -3.39
C ILE A 116 12.37 7.89 -3.93
N VAL A 117 11.33 7.99 -3.12
CA VAL A 117 9.95 7.65 -3.51
C VAL A 117 9.45 8.52 -4.67
N ARG A 118 9.71 9.84 -4.62
CA ARG A 118 9.38 10.76 -5.71
C ARG A 118 10.06 10.35 -7.02
N ASN A 119 11.36 10.11 -6.99
CA ASN A 119 12.12 9.71 -8.17
C ASN A 119 11.59 8.40 -8.77
N TYR A 120 11.26 7.42 -7.91
CA TYR A 120 10.63 6.19 -8.34
C TYR A 120 9.29 6.46 -9.05
N MET A 121 8.39 7.21 -8.40
CA MET A 121 7.06 7.50 -8.97
C MET A 121 7.12 8.31 -10.25
N LEU A 122 8.02 9.30 -10.32
CA LEU A 122 8.23 10.10 -11.54
C LEU A 122 8.75 9.22 -12.68
N GLY A 123 9.66 8.30 -12.40
CA GLY A 123 10.13 7.31 -13.38
C GLY A 123 9.01 6.41 -13.90
N GLU A 124 8.11 5.93 -13.02
CA GLU A 124 6.92 5.17 -13.41
C GLU A 124 5.96 6.00 -14.27
N MET A 125 5.74 7.27 -13.90
CA MET A 125 4.91 8.17 -14.70
C MET A 125 5.50 8.42 -16.09
N CYS A 126 6.81 8.62 -16.22
CA CYS A 126 7.46 8.76 -17.52
C CYS A 126 7.23 7.52 -18.40
N ARG A 127 7.40 6.31 -17.84
CA ARG A 127 7.12 5.06 -18.57
C ARG A 127 5.67 4.95 -19.04
N SER A 128 4.72 5.42 -18.22
CA SER A 128 3.29 5.38 -18.54
C SER A 128 2.88 6.26 -19.74
N TYR A 129 3.78 7.14 -20.21
CA TYR A 129 3.52 8.05 -21.34
C TYR A 129 4.54 7.93 -22.48
N GLU A 130 5.40 6.91 -22.43
CA GLU A 130 6.53 6.74 -23.35
C GLU A 130 6.11 6.41 -24.79
N SER A 131 4.97 5.74 -24.96
CA SER A 131 4.51 5.29 -26.27
C SER A 131 3.07 5.71 -26.56
N PRO A 132 2.64 5.75 -27.85
CA PRO A 132 1.24 5.97 -28.20
C PRO A 132 0.29 4.96 -27.54
N PHE A 133 0.72 3.72 -27.35
CA PHE A 133 -0.08 2.67 -26.72
C PHE A 133 -0.27 2.94 -25.23
N SER A 134 0.82 3.20 -24.49
CA SER A 134 0.74 3.53 -23.05
C SER A 134 -0.03 4.83 -22.80
N LEU A 135 0.08 5.82 -23.70
CA LEU A 135 -0.71 7.05 -23.63
C LEU A 135 -2.20 6.77 -23.86
N SER A 136 -2.52 5.87 -24.81
CA SER A 136 -3.91 5.44 -25.05
C SER A 136 -4.49 4.73 -23.82
N ASP A 137 -3.73 3.83 -23.19
CA ASP A 137 -4.15 3.16 -21.95
C ASP A 137 -4.38 4.15 -20.80
N ALA A 138 -3.52 5.16 -20.70
CA ALA A 138 -3.67 6.23 -19.72
C ALA A 138 -4.95 7.05 -19.92
N TRP A 139 -5.31 7.36 -21.17
CA TRP A 139 -6.56 8.03 -21.49
C TRP A 139 -7.80 7.14 -21.25
N ILE A 140 -7.72 5.85 -21.58
CA ILE A 140 -8.77 4.87 -21.26
C ILE A 140 -8.98 4.82 -19.74
N PHE A 141 -7.89 4.80 -18.98
CA PHE A 141 -7.96 4.82 -17.52
C PHE A 141 -8.70 6.06 -16.98
N ILE A 142 -8.38 7.26 -17.47
CA ILE A 142 -9.08 8.50 -17.10
C ILE A 142 -10.57 8.40 -17.42
N ALA A 143 -10.91 8.08 -18.66
CA ALA A 143 -12.28 8.02 -19.14
C ALA A 143 -13.13 6.99 -18.37
N THR A 144 -12.59 5.81 -18.12
CA THR A 144 -13.31 4.73 -17.41
C THR A 144 -13.37 4.93 -15.90
N SER A 145 -12.46 5.75 -15.35
CA SER A 145 -12.43 6.07 -13.90
C SER A 145 -13.23 7.33 -13.54
N GLY A 146 -13.81 8.03 -14.53
CA GLY A 146 -14.54 9.29 -14.30
C GLY A 146 -13.63 10.40 -13.76
N LEU A 147 -12.38 10.45 -14.21
CA LEU A 147 -11.40 11.45 -13.82
C LEU A 147 -11.37 12.59 -14.86
N ASP A 148 -10.96 13.78 -14.42
CA ASP A 148 -10.83 14.95 -15.28
C ASP A 148 -9.52 14.95 -16.08
N ASP A 149 -9.48 15.72 -17.16
CA ASP A 149 -8.31 15.85 -18.05
C ASP A 149 -7.07 16.38 -17.35
N ASP A 150 -7.22 17.09 -16.22
CA ASP A 150 -6.13 17.60 -15.39
C ASP A 150 -5.52 16.57 -14.42
N TYR A 151 -6.05 15.34 -14.40
CA TYR A 151 -5.61 14.27 -13.49
C TYR A 151 -4.08 14.05 -13.54
N PHE A 152 -3.48 14.03 -14.73
CA PHE A 152 -2.03 13.84 -14.88
C PHE A 152 -1.23 14.99 -14.25
N SER A 153 -1.65 16.22 -14.51
CA SER A 153 -1.00 17.40 -13.93
C SER A 153 -1.12 17.42 -12.41
N ARG A 154 -2.29 17.15 -11.88
CA ARG A 154 -2.53 17.03 -10.43
C ARG A 154 -1.73 15.88 -9.80
N SER A 155 -1.62 14.76 -10.50
CA SER A 155 -0.82 13.61 -10.04
C SER A 155 0.67 13.97 -9.96
N LEU A 156 1.19 14.67 -10.97
CA LEU A 156 2.57 15.15 -11.00
C LEU A 156 2.84 16.16 -9.87
N LEU A 157 1.95 17.12 -9.66
CA LEU A 157 2.05 18.09 -8.57
C LEU A 157 2.02 17.39 -7.20
N ALA A 158 1.10 16.46 -6.97
CA ALA A 158 0.99 15.74 -5.72
C ALA A 158 2.28 14.97 -5.37
N VAL A 159 2.93 14.34 -6.37
CA VAL A 159 4.20 13.64 -6.15
C VAL A 159 5.33 14.61 -5.81
N ASN A 160 5.39 15.77 -6.49
CA ASN A 160 6.47 16.74 -6.28
C ASN A 160 6.33 17.56 -5.00
N GLU A 161 5.11 17.90 -4.61
CA GLU A 161 4.84 18.89 -3.56
C GLU A 161 4.48 18.30 -2.19
N VAL A 162 4.06 17.03 -2.13
CA VAL A 162 3.73 16.41 -0.83
C VAL A 162 4.90 16.51 0.13
N THR A 163 4.62 16.93 1.36
CA THR A 163 5.63 17.14 2.41
C THR A 163 5.70 15.94 3.37
N PRO A 164 6.83 15.79 4.11
CA PRO A 164 6.94 14.78 5.17
C PRO A 164 5.81 14.84 6.21
N MET A 165 5.39 16.05 6.58
CA MET A 165 4.30 16.26 7.54
C MET A 165 2.94 15.81 6.97
N GLU A 166 2.69 16.04 5.69
CA GLU A 166 1.47 15.56 5.03
C GLU A 166 1.46 14.03 4.91
N ILE A 167 2.61 13.40 4.68
CA ILE A 167 2.73 11.93 4.68
C ILE A 167 2.38 11.38 6.07
N GLN A 168 2.89 11.99 7.15
CA GLN A 168 2.57 11.60 8.52
C GLN A 168 1.08 11.78 8.83
N ASP A 169 0.47 12.91 8.48
CA ASP A 169 -0.95 13.17 8.66
C ASP A 169 -1.82 12.15 7.90
N LEU A 170 -1.44 11.83 6.65
CA LEU A 170 -2.11 10.79 5.87
C LEU A 170 -1.95 9.39 6.51
N ALA A 171 -0.77 9.07 7.04
CA ALA A 171 -0.54 7.81 7.73
C ALA A 171 -1.45 7.70 8.97
N GLN A 172 -1.53 8.73 9.79
CA GLN A 172 -2.40 8.77 10.96
C GLN A 172 -3.89 8.62 10.61
N ARG A 173 -4.34 9.15 9.46
CA ARG A 173 -5.74 9.05 9.02
C ARG A 173 -6.08 7.75 8.30
N TYR A 174 -5.14 7.16 7.56
CA TYR A 174 -5.41 6.06 6.64
C TYR A 174 -4.69 4.74 6.96
N LEU A 175 -3.72 4.70 7.84
CA LEU A 175 -3.07 3.47 8.29
C LEU A 175 -3.47 3.14 9.74
N CYS A 176 -4.78 3.10 10.02
CA CYS A 176 -5.31 2.85 11.36
C CYS A 176 -5.29 1.36 11.68
N LYS A 177 -4.48 0.96 12.65
CA LYS A 177 -4.32 -0.44 13.08
C LYS A 177 -5.63 -1.09 13.53
N GLU A 178 -6.50 -0.30 14.15
CA GLU A 178 -7.80 -0.76 14.68
C GLU A 178 -8.79 -1.14 13.57
N THR A 179 -8.68 -0.50 12.41
CA THR A 179 -9.56 -0.74 11.27
C THR A 179 -9.08 -1.85 10.36
N LEU A 180 -7.78 -2.17 10.38
CA LEU A 180 -7.21 -3.24 9.59
C LEU A 180 -7.81 -4.59 9.99
N LYS A 181 -8.41 -5.27 9.03
CA LYS A 181 -8.84 -6.66 9.14
C LYS A 181 -7.71 -7.56 8.68
N GLU A 182 -7.51 -8.66 9.36
CA GLU A 182 -6.50 -9.66 9.07
C GLU A 182 -7.18 -10.92 8.57
N VAL A 183 -6.80 -11.39 7.40
CA VAL A 183 -7.26 -12.66 6.82
C VAL A 183 -6.05 -13.53 6.55
N ILE A 184 -6.00 -14.65 7.21
CA ILE A 184 -4.86 -15.58 7.15
C ILE A 184 -5.39 -16.94 6.68
N ALA A 185 -4.70 -17.51 5.71
CA ALA A 185 -4.95 -18.90 5.27
C ALA A 185 -3.63 -19.67 5.30
N GLY A 186 -3.54 -20.68 6.14
CA GLY A 186 -2.32 -21.45 6.35
C GLY A 186 -2.45 -22.49 7.42
N LYS A 187 -1.33 -23.06 7.85
CA LYS A 187 -1.27 -24.05 8.93
C LYS A 187 -1.14 -23.33 10.27
N LYS A 188 -2.03 -23.66 11.20
CA LYS A 188 -1.94 -23.17 12.57
C LYS A 188 -0.83 -23.93 13.29
N LEU A 189 0.14 -23.21 13.82
CA LEU A 189 1.12 -23.79 14.73
C LEU A 189 0.52 -23.86 16.12
N SER A 190 0.58 -25.05 16.72
CA SER A 190 0.08 -25.37 18.08
C SER A 190 0.92 -24.72 19.16
#